data_dadb18d47250cef5b6012d7ba4799ef1
#
_entry.id   dadb18d47250cef5b6012d7ba4799ef1
#
_cell.length_a   1.000
_cell.length_b   1.000
_cell.length_c   1.000
_cell.angle_alpha   90.00
_cell.angle_beta   90.00
_cell.angle_gamma   90.00
#
_symmetry.space_group_name_H-M   'P 1'
#
loop_
_entity.id
_entity.type
_entity.pdbx_description
1 polymer ?
#
loop_
_entity_poly.entity_id
_entity_poly.type
_entity_poly.pdbx_seq_one_letter_code
_entity_poly.pdbx_strand_id
1 'polypeptide(L)'
;ALAMGADAIGCVFYPGSRRAVSLDVAADISRGVSGLGMMVGLFVNQSAEEVQSVLDRVPLHTLQFHGGESEAFCQQFNRPYIKAIPMSGDVNLTEAHLAYSSAAALLLDSVHAGQFGGSGQCFDWRWVEAGLNERVILAGGLSSTNVAAAITQVQPAAVDVSSGVEKEVGIKDAAKMKAFIEAAHAAAQDIKS
;
A
#
# COMPACT_ATOMS: atom_id res chain seq x y z
N ALA A 1 9.65 -9.05 8.21
CA ALA A 1 8.51 -8.13 8.44
C ALA A 1 7.37 -8.82 9.17
N LEU A 2 6.86 -9.96 8.67
CA LEU A 2 5.76 -10.70 9.31
C LEU A 2 6.12 -11.15 10.75
N ALA A 3 7.35 -11.63 10.97
CA ALA A 3 7.84 -11.98 12.32
C ALA A 3 7.92 -10.76 13.28
N MET A 4 7.86 -9.54 12.76
CA MET A 4 7.82 -8.29 13.52
C MET A 4 6.41 -7.74 13.71
N GLY A 5 5.39 -8.39 13.11
CA GLY A 5 3.99 -8.01 13.24
C GLY A 5 3.38 -7.27 12.04
N ALA A 6 4.02 -7.30 10.87
CA ALA A 6 3.36 -6.83 9.65
C ALA A 6 2.26 -7.82 9.23
N ASP A 7 1.11 -7.33 8.76
CA ASP A 7 -0.03 -8.14 8.32
C ASP A 7 0.07 -8.54 6.84
N ALA A 8 0.75 -7.73 6.04
CA ALA A 8 0.85 -7.91 4.59
C ALA A 8 2.24 -7.57 4.04
N ILE A 9 2.59 -8.23 2.93
CA ILE A 9 3.80 -7.97 2.16
C ILE A 9 3.41 -7.58 0.73
N GLY A 10 3.89 -6.40 0.28
CA GLY A 10 3.70 -5.91 -1.09
C GLY A 10 4.84 -6.33 -2.02
N CYS A 11 4.50 -6.89 -3.17
CA CYS A 11 5.41 -7.16 -4.29
C CYS A 11 5.08 -6.25 -5.46
N VAL A 12 6.07 -5.51 -5.96
CA VAL A 12 5.89 -4.55 -7.06
C VAL A 12 6.16 -5.26 -8.39
N PHE A 13 5.15 -5.32 -9.26
CA PHE A 13 5.26 -5.91 -10.59
C PHE A 13 5.39 -4.87 -11.71
N TYR A 14 5.41 -3.59 -11.39
CA TYR A 14 5.61 -2.51 -12.37
C TYR A 14 7.08 -2.41 -12.80
N PRO A 15 7.42 -2.68 -14.09
CA PRO A 15 8.82 -2.74 -14.54
C PRO A 15 9.56 -1.40 -14.43
N GLY A 16 8.84 -0.27 -14.45
CA GLY A 16 9.41 1.07 -14.25
C GLY A 16 9.83 1.37 -12.82
N SER A 17 9.50 0.51 -11.86
CA SER A 17 9.87 0.69 -10.46
C SER A 17 11.27 0.12 -10.18
N ARG A 18 12.10 0.87 -9.45
CA ARG A 18 13.38 0.37 -8.91
C ARG A 18 13.19 -0.74 -7.84
N ARG A 19 11.93 -0.99 -7.41
CA ARG A 19 11.53 -2.01 -6.45
C ARG A 19 10.83 -3.20 -7.11
N ALA A 20 10.80 -3.24 -8.46
CA ALA A 20 10.19 -4.33 -9.20
C ALA A 20 10.86 -5.67 -8.86
N VAL A 21 10.05 -6.70 -8.68
CA VAL A 21 10.50 -8.08 -8.48
C VAL A 21 10.14 -8.95 -9.67
N SER A 22 10.97 -9.95 -9.96
CA SER A 22 10.63 -10.97 -10.96
C SER A 22 9.55 -11.91 -10.41
N LEU A 23 8.87 -12.63 -11.32
CA LEU A 23 7.88 -13.64 -10.94
C LEU A 23 8.50 -14.74 -10.06
N ASP A 24 9.73 -15.14 -10.34
CA ASP A 24 10.42 -16.18 -9.56
C ASP A 24 10.72 -15.71 -8.14
N VAL A 25 11.22 -14.46 -7.98
CA VAL A 25 11.43 -13.85 -6.66
C VAL A 25 10.12 -13.69 -5.90
N ALA A 26 9.05 -13.24 -6.56
CA ALA A 26 7.75 -13.12 -5.91
C ALA A 26 7.16 -14.47 -5.48
N ALA A 27 7.36 -15.52 -6.29
CA ALA A 27 6.96 -16.88 -5.94
C ALA A 27 7.77 -17.42 -4.74
N ASP A 28 9.06 -17.11 -4.66
CA ASP A 28 9.89 -17.46 -3.50
C ASP A 28 9.44 -16.74 -2.23
N ILE A 29 9.15 -15.43 -2.33
CA ILE A 29 8.59 -14.64 -1.22
C ILE A 29 7.26 -15.24 -0.77
N SER A 30 6.37 -15.60 -1.71
CA SER A 30 5.05 -16.16 -1.38
C SER A 30 5.14 -17.46 -0.58
N ARG A 31 6.11 -18.32 -0.88
CA ARG A 31 6.36 -19.53 -0.07
C ARG A 31 6.77 -19.20 1.37
N GLY A 32 7.56 -18.15 1.57
CA GLY A 32 7.96 -17.68 2.90
C GLY A 32 6.83 -16.99 3.67
N VAL A 33 5.84 -16.43 2.97
CA VAL A 33 4.68 -15.72 3.56
C VAL A 33 3.53 -16.68 3.88
N SER A 34 3.45 -17.82 3.20
CA SER A 34 2.33 -18.78 3.27
C SER A 34 1.91 -19.08 4.72
N GLY A 35 0.64 -18.80 5.03
CA GLY A 35 0.05 -19.03 6.36
C GLY A 35 0.43 -18.01 7.45
N LEU A 36 1.28 -17.03 7.15
CA LEU A 36 1.76 -16.02 8.13
C LEU A 36 1.24 -14.62 7.87
N GLY A 37 0.78 -14.31 6.65
CA GLY A 37 0.32 -12.98 6.28
C GLY A 37 -0.25 -12.92 4.87
N MET A 38 -0.64 -11.74 4.44
CA MET A 38 -1.19 -11.52 3.10
C MET A 38 -0.11 -11.10 2.10
N MET A 39 -0.27 -11.58 0.85
CA MET A 39 0.51 -11.11 -0.30
C MET A 39 -0.30 -10.12 -1.11
N VAL A 40 0.26 -8.93 -1.32
CA VAL A 40 -0.32 -7.87 -2.15
C VAL A 40 0.54 -7.69 -3.41
N GLY A 41 -0.07 -7.73 -4.59
CA GLY A 41 0.61 -7.44 -5.85
C GLY A 41 0.32 -6.01 -6.31
N LEU A 42 1.35 -5.21 -6.53
CA LEU A 42 1.23 -3.83 -7.00
C LEU A 42 1.44 -3.75 -8.51
N PHE A 43 0.49 -3.14 -9.19
CA PHE A 43 0.41 -2.95 -10.64
C PHE A 43 0.24 -1.48 -11.00
N VAL A 44 0.77 -1.05 -12.17
CA VAL A 44 0.63 0.32 -12.68
C VAL A 44 0.35 0.26 -14.19
N ASN A 45 -0.90 0.46 -14.59
CA ASN A 45 -1.35 0.50 -15.99
C ASN A 45 -0.94 -0.71 -16.84
N GLN A 46 -0.78 -1.87 -16.23
CA GLN A 46 -0.47 -3.11 -16.94
C GLN A 46 -1.72 -3.67 -17.62
N SER A 47 -1.54 -4.44 -18.69
CA SER A 47 -2.65 -5.10 -19.37
C SER A 47 -3.27 -6.21 -18.52
N ALA A 48 -4.48 -6.63 -18.85
CA ALA A 48 -5.15 -7.72 -18.14
C ALA A 48 -4.35 -9.03 -18.25
N GLU A 49 -3.74 -9.29 -19.40
CA GLU A 49 -2.91 -10.45 -19.66
C GLU A 49 -1.65 -10.46 -18.78
N GLU A 50 -1.02 -9.30 -18.60
CA GLU A 50 0.14 -9.15 -17.72
C GLU A 50 -0.23 -9.41 -16.26
N VAL A 51 -1.33 -8.84 -15.77
CA VAL A 51 -1.82 -9.09 -14.41
C VAL A 51 -2.18 -10.57 -14.24
N GLN A 52 -2.88 -11.18 -15.20
CA GLN A 52 -3.25 -12.58 -15.14
C GLN A 52 -2.02 -13.50 -15.13
N SER A 53 -1.00 -13.20 -15.95
CA SER A 53 0.27 -13.93 -15.96
C SER A 53 0.96 -13.96 -14.59
N VAL A 54 0.85 -12.88 -13.82
CA VAL A 54 1.34 -12.85 -12.42
C VAL A 54 0.48 -13.74 -11.53
N LEU A 55 -0.85 -13.63 -11.63
CA LEU A 55 -1.80 -14.41 -10.83
C LEU A 55 -1.67 -15.93 -11.05
N ASP A 56 -1.32 -16.35 -12.26
CA ASP A 56 -1.11 -17.77 -12.60
C ASP A 56 0.13 -18.38 -11.93
N ARG A 57 1.06 -17.54 -11.49
CA ARG A 57 2.35 -17.97 -10.93
C ARG A 57 2.56 -17.61 -9.46
N VAL A 58 1.94 -16.52 -9.00
CA VAL A 58 2.12 -15.99 -7.64
C VAL A 58 0.77 -15.96 -6.94
N PRO A 59 0.60 -16.64 -5.80
CA PRO A 59 -0.64 -16.66 -5.04
C PRO A 59 -0.85 -15.34 -4.30
N LEU A 60 -1.35 -14.32 -5.01
CA LEU A 60 -1.70 -13.03 -4.43
C LEU A 60 -3.07 -13.09 -3.76
N HIS A 61 -3.17 -12.50 -2.58
CA HIS A 61 -4.44 -12.37 -1.84
C HIS A 61 -5.21 -11.12 -2.28
N THR A 62 -4.50 -10.04 -2.57
CA THR A 62 -5.06 -8.73 -2.91
C THR A 62 -4.24 -8.09 -4.03
N LEU A 63 -4.90 -7.37 -4.93
CA LEU A 63 -4.25 -6.57 -5.98
C LEU A 63 -4.25 -5.11 -5.56
N GLN A 64 -3.17 -4.39 -5.81
CA GLN A 64 -3.08 -2.95 -5.62
C GLN A 64 -2.84 -2.29 -6.98
N PHE A 65 -3.80 -1.48 -7.42
CA PHE A 65 -3.73 -0.73 -8.67
C PHE A 65 -3.31 0.71 -8.40
N HIS A 66 -2.14 1.07 -8.89
CA HIS A 66 -1.47 2.33 -8.56
C HIS A 66 -1.37 3.30 -9.74
N GLY A 67 -1.99 2.97 -10.87
CA GLY A 67 -2.07 3.80 -12.08
C GLY A 67 -3.45 4.41 -12.30
N GLY A 68 -3.82 4.60 -13.57
CA GLY A 68 -5.11 5.12 -14.01
C GLY A 68 -6.17 4.05 -14.31
N GLU A 69 -6.04 2.85 -13.73
CA GLU A 69 -6.95 1.74 -13.97
C GLU A 69 -8.37 2.09 -13.52
N SER A 70 -9.37 1.82 -14.38
CA SER A 70 -10.78 2.01 -14.03
C SER A 70 -11.29 0.97 -13.04
N GLU A 71 -12.38 1.25 -12.34
CA GLU A 71 -13.02 0.29 -11.43
C GLU A 71 -13.37 -1.02 -12.14
N ALA A 72 -13.93 -0.94 -13.35
CA ALA A 72 -14.27 -2.13 -14.15
C ALA A 72 -13.03 -2.98 -14.48
N PHE A 73 -11.89 -2.33 -14.76
CA PHE A 73 -10.62 -3.05 -14.95
C PHE A 73 -10.19 -3.75 -13.66
N CYS A 74 -10.27 -3.08 -12.52
CA CYS A 74 -9.83 -3.64 -11.24
C CYS A 74 -10.65 -4.86 -10.80
N GLN A 75 -11.95 -4.88 -11.09
CA GLN A 75 -12.89 -5.94 -10.69
C GLN A 75 -12.73 -7.26 -11.45
N GLN A 76 -12.20 -7.23 -12.68
CA GLN A 76 -12.22 -8.39 -13.57
C GLN A 76 -11.41 -9.61 -13.09
N PHE A 77 -10.51 -9.43 -12.12
CA PHE A 77 -9.57 -10.48 -11.69
C PHE A 77 -10.11 -11.40 -10.58
N ASN A 78 -11.34 -11.20 -10.12
CA ASN A 78 -11.95 -11.98 -9.03
C ASN A 78 -11.08 -12.04 -7.75
N ARG A 79 -10.46 -10.93 -7.42
CA ARG A 79 -9.66 -10.73 -6.20
C ARG A 79 -10.07 -9.42 -5.53
N PRO A 80 -10.02 -9.32 -4.19
CA PRO A 80 -10.06 -8.03 -3.54
C PRO A 80 -8.99 -7.10 -4.10
N TYR A 81 -9.31 -5.83 -4.25
CA TYR A 81 -8.32 -4.87 -4.72
C TYR A 81 -8.30 -3.59 -3.88
N ILE A 82 -7.13 -2.97 -3.86
CA ILE A 82 -6.85 -1.66 -3.29
C ILE A 82 -6.61 -0.72 -4.48
N LYS A 83 -7.23 0.46 -4.47
CA LYS A 83 -6.94 1.51 -5.45
C LYS A 83 -6.08 2.60 -4.82
N ALA A 84 -4.92 2.86 -5.40
CA ALA A 84 -4.09 3.98 -4.99
C ALA A 84 -4.65 5.28 -5.56
N ILE A 85 -4.76 6.28 -4.69
CA ILE A 85 -5.20 7.63 -4.99
C ILE A 85 -4.02 8.57 -4.73
N PRO A 86 -3.51 9.25 -5.76
CA PRO A 86 -2.44 10.21 -5.61
C PRO A 86 -2.98 11.48 -4.94
N MET A 87 -2.54 11.77 -3.71
CA MET A 87 -3.06 12.88 -2.91
C MET A 87 -2.41 14.21 -3.32
N SER A 88 -3.25 15.15 -3.74
CA SER A 88 -2.96 16.56 -3.98
C SER A 88 -4.08 17.40 -3.38
N GLY A 89 -3.88 18.70 -3.20
CA GLY A 89 -4.84 19.58 -2.52
C GLY A 89 -6.19 19.76 -3.22
N ASP A 90 -6.33 19.24 -4.43
CA ASP A 90 -7.55 19.27 -5.25
C ASP A 90 -8.25 17.91 -5.37
N VAL A 91 -7.75 16.86 -4.69
CA VAL A 91 -8.39 15.53 -4.70
C VAL A 91 -9.64 15.53 -3.82
N ASN A 92 -10.76 15.12 -4.42
CA ASN A 92 -12.01 14.85 -3.70
C ASN A 92 -12.11 13.36 -3.34
N LEU A 93 -11.89 13.04 -2.07
CA LEU A 93 -11.92 11.64 -1.59
C LEU A 93 -13.32 11.04 -1.63
N THR A 94 -14.38 11.82 -1.45
CA THR A 94 -15.76 11.33 -1.60
C THR A 94 -16.03 10.87 -3.02
N GLU A 95 -15.58 11.61 -4.03
CA GLU A 95 -15.69 11.20 -5.43
C GLU A 95 -14.85 9.95 -5.72
N ALA A 96 -13.63 9.86 -5.18
CA ALA A 96 -12.79 8.68 -5.32
C ALA A 96 -13.43 7.44 -4.70
N HIS A 97 -14.07 7.55 -3.53
CA HIS A 97 -14.82 6.47 -2.89
C HIS A 97 -16.01 5.99 -3.74
N LEU A 98 -16.72 6.92 -4.39
CA LEU A 98 -17.83 6.58 -5.28
C LEU A 98 -17.31 5.92 -6.57
N ALA A 99 -16.23 6.45 -7.14
CA ALA A 99 -15.62 5.94 -8.37
C ALA A 99 -15.04 4.52 -8.22
N TYR A 100 -14.61 4.15 -7.00
CA TYR A 100 -14.05 2.83 -6.68
C TYR A 100 -14.81 2.18 -5.51
N SER A 101 -16.13 2.17 -5.61
CA SER A 101 -17.03 1.69 -4.55
C SER A 101 -16.80 0.22 -4.20
N SER A 102 -16.36 -0.58 -5.15
CA SER A 102 -16.03 -2.01 -5.01
C SER A 102 -14.62 -2.29 -4.48
N ALA A 103 -13.75 -1.28 -4.36
CA ALA A 103 -12.43 -1.46 -3.77
C ALA A 103 -12.53 -1.87 -2.29
N ALA A 104 -11.69 -2.79 -1.86
CA ALA A 104 -11.57 -3.15 -0.44
C ALA A 104 -11.07 -1.96 0.40
N ALA A 105 -10.17 -1.16 -0.17
CA ALA A 105 -9.66 0.07 0.43
C ALA A 105 -9.14 1.04 -0.63
N LEU A 106 -9.03 2.32 -0.27
CA LEU A 106 -8.27 3.33 -1.00
C LEU A 106 -6.94 3.55 -0.30
N LEU A 107 -5.84 3.41 -1.05
CA LEU A 107 -4.50 3.73 -0.54
C LEU A 107 -4.16 5.16 -0.93
N LEU A 108 -3.99 6.02 0.07
CA LEU A 108 -3.65 7.43 -0.13
C LEU A 108 -2.14 7.60 -0.14
N ASP A 109 -1.57 7.93 -1.28
CA ASP A 109 -0.12 8.10 -1.45
C ASP A 109 0.23 9.54 -1.83
N SER A 110 1.40 10.00 -1.42
CA SER A 110 1.91 11.33 -1.76
C SER A 110 2.23 11.44 -3.25
N VAL A 111 1.80 12.54 -3.87
CA VAL A 111 2.16 12.83 -5.28
C VAL A 111 3.54 13.44 -5.34
N HIS A 112 4.38 12.90 -6.22
CA HIS A 112 5.57 13.59 -6.66
C HIS A 112 5.65 13.58 -8.19
N ALA A 113 5.94 14.73 -8.76
CA ALA A 113 5.99 14.92 -10.20
C ALA A 113 6.85 13.84 -10.88
N GLY A 114 6.20 12.94 -11.63
CA GLY A 114 6.84 11.92 -12.45
C GLY A 114 7.32 10.65 -11.72
N GLN A 115 6.99 10.44 -10.44
CA GLN A 115 7.35 9.21 -9.71
C GLN A 115 6.14 8.63 -8.97
N PHE A 116 5.88 7.35 -9.15
CA PHE A 116 4.90 6.59 -8.39
C PHE A 116 5.52 6.15 -7.05
N GLY A 117 5.23 6.90 -5.97
CA GLY A 117 5.62 6.58 -4.59
C GLY A 117 7.13 6.74 -4.24
N GLY A 118 7.43 6.85 -2.94
CA GLY A 118 8.79 6.71 -2.41
C GLY A 118 9.64 7.98 -2.29
N SER A 119 9.04 9.16 -2.32
CA SER A 119 9.76 10.45 -2.17
C SER A 119 10.18 10.79 -0.73
N GLY A 120 9.57 10.15 0.26
CA GLY A 120 9.81 10.45 1.67
C GLY A 120 9.10 11.68 2.22
N GLN A 121 8.29 12.38 1.40
CA GLN A 121 7.45 13.49 1.87
C GLN A 121 5.99 13.03 2.03
N CYS A 122 5.34 13.46 3.10
CA CYS A 122 3.92 13.21 3.33
C CYS A 122 3.06 14.29 2.66
N PHE A 123 1.88 13.93 2.22
CA PHE A 123 0.85 14.92 1.91
C PHE A 123 0.24 15.49 3.21
N ASP A 124 -0.56 16.55 3.09
CA ASP A 124 -1.26 17.11 4.24
C ASP A 124 -2.42 16.21 4.67
N TRP A 125 -2.26 15.52 5.80
CA TRP A 125 -3.25 14.58 6.32
C TRP A 125 -4.60 15.22 6.68
N ARG A 126 -4.70 16.56 6.77
CA ARG A 126 -5.96 17.27 6.92
C ARG A 126 -6.89 17.16 5.71
N TRP A 127 -6.36 16.72 4.56
CA TRP A 127 -7.17 16.41 3.36
C TRP A 127 -7.97 15.11 3.48
N VAL A 128 -7.72 14.30 4.50
CA VAL A 128 -8.53 13.09 4.75
C VAL A 128 -9.77 13.49 5.55
N GLU A 129 -10.92 13.43 4.89
CA GLU A 129 -12.20 13.82 5.47
C GLU A 129 -12.63 12.82 6.56
N ALA A 130 -13.23 13.34 7.64
CA ALA A 130 -13.78 12.51 8.70
C ALA A 130 -14.91 11.59 8.15
N GLY A 131 -14.90 10.33 8.55
CA GLY A 131 -15.87 9.33 8.11
C GLY A 131 -15.47 8.54 6.86
N LEU A 132 -14.39 8.90 6.17
CA LEU A 132 -13.85 8.12 5.06
C LEU A 132 -12.67 7.21 5.49
N ASN A 133 -12.19 7.38 6.69
CA ASN A 133 -10.99 6.74 7.23
C ASN A 133 -11.10 5.20 7.38
N GLU A 134 -12.30 4.65 7.56
CA GLU A 134 -12.50 3.18 7.74
C GLU A 134 -12.10 2.33 6.54
N ARG A 135 -11.96 2.94 5.35
CA ARG A 135 -11.53 2.29 4.11
C ARG A 135 -10.22 2.87 3.56
N VAL A 136 -9.51 3.64 4.38
CA VAL A 136 -8.25 4.27 3.99
C VAL A 136 -7.06 3.45 4.47
N ILE A 137 -6.14 3.20 3.55
CA ILE A 137 -4.76 2.81 3.85
C ILE A 137 -3.90 4.05 3.66
N LEU A 138 -3.27 4.53 4.71
CA LEU A 138 -2.42 5.71 4.64
C LEU A 138 -1.00 5.33 4.23
N ALA A 139 -0.51 5.94 3.17
CA ALA A 139 0.82 5.73 2.62
C ALA A 139 1.54 7.08 2.35
N GLY A 140 2.64 7.05 1.63
CA GLY A 140 3.39 8.23 1.23
C GLY A 140 4.22 8.87 2.35
N GLY A 141 5.54 8.69 2.30
CA GLY A 141 6.48 9.33 3.22
C GLY A 141 6.43 8.87 4.67
N LEU A 142 5.70 7.80 4.99
CA LEU A 142 5.65 7.28 6.35
C LEU A 142 6.99 6.68 6.79
N SER A 143 7.27 6.80 8.08
CA SER A 143 8.46 6.29 8.77
C SER A 143 8.14 6.04 10.24
N SER A 144 9.04 5.43 11.00
CA SER A 144 8.89 5.25 12.44
C SER A 144 8.77 6.56 13.22
N THR A 145 9.19 7.70 12.65
CA THR A 145 9.16 9.01 13.33
C THR A 145 7.84 9.76 13.15
N ASN A 146 7.01 9.40 12.17
CA ASN A 146 5.77 10.12 11.88
C ASN A 146 4.52 9.25 11.88
N VAL A 147 4.63 7.92 11.83
CA VAL A 147 3.48 7.02 11.71
C VAL A 147 2.52 7.13 12.90
N ALA A 148 3.01 7.35 14.11
CA ALA A 148 2.16 7.52 15.29
C ALA A 148 1.27 8.78 15.15
N ALA A 149 1.84 9.92 14.75
CA ALA A 149 1.08 11.14 14.51
C ALA A 149 0.08 10.96 13.35
N ALA A 150 0.47 10.27 12.28
CA ALA A 150 -0.40 9.95 11.16
C ALA A 150 -1.63 9.12 11.59
N ILE A 151 -1.41 8.07 12.38
CA ILE A 151 -2.47 7.20 12.90
C ILE A 151 -3.39 7.98 13.84
N THR A 152 -2.84 8.76 14.77
CA THR A 152 -3.63 9.57 15.73
C THR A 152 -4.51 10.59 14.99
N GLN A 153 -3.98 11.24 13.96
CA GLN A 153 -4.70 12.29 13.23
C GLN A 153 -5.74 11.72 12.27
N VAL A 154 -5.41 10.68 11.50
CA VAL A 154 -6.26 10.16 10.42
C VAL A 154 -7.15 9.01 10.89
N GLN A 155 -6.69 8.21 11.84
CA GLN A 155 -7.32 6.95 12.27
C GLN A 155 -7.63 6.02 11.09
N PRO A 156 -6.65 5.73 10.21
CA PRO A 156 -6.89 4.94 9.01
C PRO A 156 -7.11 3.45 9.36
N ALA A 157 -7.73 2.71 8.45
CA ALA A 157 -7.88 1.25 8.59
C ALA A 157 -6.53 0.51 8.62
N ALA A 158 -5.54 1.03 7.89
CA ALA A 158 -4.18 0.49 7.86
C ALA A 158 -3.16 1.56 7.45
N VAL A 159 -1.87 1.25 7.63
CA VAL A 159 -0.75 2.06 7.13
C VAL A 159 0.14 1.22 6.23
N ASP A 160 0.68 1.83 5.16
CA ASP A 160 1.64 1.21 4.26
C ASP A 160 2.96 1.98 4.25
N VAL A 161 4.07 1.26 4.21
CA VAL A 161 5.39 1.85 4.17
C VAL A 161 6.31 1.14 3.19
N SER A 162 7.00 1.92 2.38
CA SER A 162 8.02 1.39 1.46
C SER A 162 9.40 1.96 1.79
N SER A 163 9.71 3.18 1.34
CA SER A 163 11.03 3.80 1.49
C SER A 163 11.42 4.09 2.93
N GLY A 164 10.45 4.41 3.80
CA GLY A 164 10.71 4.76 5.20
C GLY A 164 11.35 3.65 6.05
N VAL A 165 11.31 2.41 5.56
CA VAL A 165 11.93 1.25 6.21
C VAL A 165 13.04 0.62 5.36
N GLU A 166 13.55 1.33 4.36
CA GLU A 166 14.65 0.87 3.52
C GLU A 166 16.00 1.35 4.05
N LYS A 167 17.01 0.50 3.91
CA LYS A 167 18.43 0.89 4.04
C LYS A 167 18.97 1.40 2.69
N GLU A 168 18.55 0.78 1.60
CA GLU A 168 18.79 1.14 0.21
C GLU A 168 17.52 0.85 -0.60
N VAL A 169 17.34 1.47 -1.77
CA VAL A 169 16.15 1.26 -2.61
C VAL A 169 15.95 -0.23 -2.90
N GLY A 170 14.81 -0.75 -2.50
CA GLY A 170 14.45 -2.17 -2.63
C GLY A 170 14.98 -3.07 -1.52
N ILE A 171 15.87 -2.59 -0.64
CA ILE A 171 16.44 -3.37 0.47
C ILE A 171 15.91 -2.87 1.80
N LYS A 172 15.07 -3.66 2.45
CA LYS A 172 14.48 -3.31 3.74
C LYS A 172 15.50 -3.44 4.88
N ASP A 173 15.38 -2.57 5.87
CA ASP A 173 16.17 -2.56 7.11
C ASP A 173 15.35 -3.15 8.25
N ALA A 174 15.86 -4.20 8.89
CA ALA A 174 15.14 -4.91 9.95
C ALA A 174 14.84 -4.01 11.16
N ALA A 175 15.79 -3.14 11.56
CA ALA A 175 15.59 -2.24 12.70
C ALA A 175 14.54 -1.17 12.40
N LYS A 176 14.57 -0.60 11.17
CA LYS A 176 13.55 0.38 10.73
C LYS A 176 12.18 -0.26 10.61
N MET A 177 12.07 -1.49 10.06
CA MET A 177 10.79 -2.21 10.00
C MET A 177 10.21 -2.42 11.41
N LYS A 178 11.03 -2.92 12.34
CA LYS A 178 10.63 -3.14 13.73
C LYS A 178 10.14 -1.84 14.37
N ALA A 179 10.93 -0.78 14.30
CA ALA A 179 10.58 0.51 14.89
C ALA A 179 9.29 1.10 14.30
N PHE A 180 9.06 0.93 12.98
CA PHE A 180 7.82 1.37 12.34
C PHE A 180 6.61 0.61 12.85
N ILE A 181 6.68 -0.72 12.89
CA ILE A 181 5.58 -1.59 13.31
C ILE A 181 5.24 -1.36 14.78
N GLU A 182 6.24 -1.26 15.65
CA GLU A 182 6.04 -0.97 17.09
C GLU A 182 5.37 0.40 17.29
N ALA A 183 5.80 1.44 16.58
CA ALA A 183 5.21 2.76 16.67
C ALA A 183 3.76 2.79 16.15
N ALA A 184 3.46 2.06 15.07
CA ALA A 184 2.11 1.96 14.51
C ALA A 184 1.16 1.22 15.47
N HIS A 185 1.59 0.09 16.02
CA HIS A 185 0.76 -0.68 16.97
C HIS A 185 0.50 0.10 18.26
N ALA A 186 1.51 0.79 18.83
CA ALA A 186 1.33 1.61 20.02
C ALA A 186 0.29 2.70 19.80
N ALA A 187 0.40 3.47 18.72
CA ALA A 187 -0.56 4.52 18.38
C ALA A 187 -1.99 3.99 18.15
N ALA A 188 -2.13 2.81 17.53
CA ALA A 188 -3.44 2.19 17.31
C ALA A 188 -4.11 1.68 18.60
N GLN A 189 -3.33 1.30 19.62
CA GLN A 189 -3.83 0.91 20.94
C GLN A 189 -4.34 2.13 21.72
N ASP A 190 -3.63 3.25 21.66
CA ASP A 190 -3.98 4.50 22.36
C ASP A 190 -5.33 5.09 21.89
N ILE A 191 -5.72 4.86 20.62
CA ILE A 191 -7.00 5.31 20.07
C ILE A 191 -8.18 4.47 20.56
N LYS A 192 -7.94 3.19 20.95
CA LYS A 192 -8.98 2.26 21.39
C LYS A 192 -9.21 2.30 22.92
N SER A 193 -8.34 2.98 23.65
CA SER A 193 -8.42 3.13 25.10
C SER A 193 -9.14 4.40 25.51
#